data_4465854947eee7cef6a16f7c584a61f3
#
_entry.id   4465854947eee7cef6a16f7c584a61f3
#
_cell.length_a   1.000
_cell.length_b   1.000
_cell.length_c   1.000
_cell.angle_alpha   90.00
_cell.angle_beta   90.00
_cell.angle_gamma   90.00
#
_symmetry.space_group_name_H-M   'P 1'
#
loop_
_entity.id
_entity.type
_entity.pdbx_description
1 polymer ?
#
loop_
_entity_poly.entity_id
_entity_poly.type
_entity_poly.pdbx_seq_one_letter_code
_entity_poly.pdbx_strand_id
1 'polypeptide(L)'
;ILPDAVFLQSYHLFNKEVSQTMNETELVERCGKGDNLARKQLYERYAGQLMAICVRYTGDREVAQDVLHDGFLNIFRSFSQFTYKGEGSLKAWLTRIMVNEALGYLRKKASTNQEVIVEELPDVIDGDEDDFEQIPQSVLMQFIKELPDGYRTVFNLYVLEEKGHKEIAEMLGITEHTSSSQLYRAKTLLMKKINDYRKRI
;
A
#
# COMPACT_ATOMS: atom_id res chain seq x y z
N ILE A 1 -35.93 10.86 38.11
CA ILE A 1 -36.37 10.53 36.74
C ILE A 1 -36.05 11.73 35.88
N LEU A 2 -34.93 11.72 35.16
CA LEU A 2 -34.60 12.75 34.17
C LEU A 2 -35.54 12.52 32.95
N PRO A 3 -36.11 13.57 32.35
CA PRO A 3 -37.02 13.40 31.24
C PRO A 3 -36.30 12.80 30.03
N ASP A 4 -36.89 11.79 29.42
CA ASP A 4 -36.39 11.10 28.19
C ASP A 4 -36.01 12.06 27.07
N ALA A 5 -36.60 13.25 27.01
CA ALA A 5 -36.31 14.28 26.02
C ALA A 5 -34.88 14.86 26.12
N VAL A 6 -34.33 15.01 27.32
CA VAL A 6 -32.96 15.55 27.50
C VAL A 6 -31.93 14.50 27.12
N PHE A 7 -32.19 13.21 27.41
CA PHE A 7 -31.33 12.10 27.02
C PHE A 7 -31.32 11.89 25.49
N LEU A 8 -32.51 11.93 24.87
CA LEU A 8 -32.67 11.85 23.43
C LEU A 8 -32.03 13.06 22.70
N GLN A 9 -32.14 14.26 23.26
CA GLN A 9 -31.53 15.46 22.70
C GLN A 9 -29.99 15.41 22.81
N SER A 10 -29.48 14.96 23.94
CA SER A 10 -28.01 14.73 24.13
C SER A 10 -27.49 13.60 23.23
N TYR A 11 -28.26 12.52 23.03
CA TYR A 11 -27.96 11.44 22.11
C TYR A 11 -27.98 11.86 20.65
N HIS A 12 -28.95 12.70 20.26
CA HIS A 12 -29.00 13.29 18.92
C HIS A 12 -27.89 14.31 18.65
N LEU A 13 -27.50 15.11 19.64
CA LEU A 13 -26.36 16.02 19.56
C LEU A 13 -25.06 15.24 19.45
N PHE A 14 -24.88 14.20 20.26
CA PHE A 14 -23.71 13.32 20.20
C PHE A 14 -23.61 12.60 18.84
N ASN A 15 -24.71 12.05 18.32
CA ASN A 15 -24.75 11.46 16.98
C ASN A 15 -24.58 12.47 15.85
N LYS A 16 -25.01 13.72 16.02
CA LYS A 16 -24.84 14.78 15.03
C LYS A 16 -23.39 15.26 14.95
N GLU A 17 -22.67 15.31 16.08
CA GLU A 17 -21.22 15.57 16.10
C GLU A 17 -20.42 14.41 15.52
N VAL A 18 -20.82 13.17 15.77
CA VAL A 18 -20.19 11.96 15.19
C VAL A 18 -20.44 11.84 13.67
N SER A 19 -21.49 12.50 13.15
CA SER A 19 -21.92 12.39 11.74
C SER A 19 -21.32 13.44 10.80
N GLN A 20 -20.58 14.45 11.30
CA GLN A 20 -19.89 15.40 10.43
C GLN A 20 -18.55 14.83 9.96
N THR A 21 -18.53 14.37 8.70
CA THR A 21 -17.29 14.00 8.02
C THR A 21 -16.40 15.24 7.91
N MET A 22 -15.29 15.28 8.61
CA MET A 22 -14.31 16.35 8.54
C MET A 22 -13.77 16.51 7.13
N ASN A 23 -13.64 17.75 6.65
CA ASN A 23 -12.88 17.99 5.44
C ASN A 23 -11.38 17.70 5.67
N GLU A 24 -10.59 17.59 4.61
CA GLU A 24 -9.18 17.18 4.71
C GLU A 24 -8.36 18.16 5.55
N THR A 25 -8.60 19.46 5.42
CA THR A 25 -7.87 20.49 6.19
C THR A 25 -8.16 20.39 7.70
N GLU A 26 -9.44 20.28 8.07
CA GLU A 26 -9.84 20.10 9.46
C GLU A 26 -9.30 18.79 10.05
N LEU A 27 -9.36 17.71 9.27
CA LEU A 27 -8.84 16.40 9.64
C LEU A 27 -7.34 16.48 9.96
N VAL A 28 -6.58 17.15 9.11
CA VAL A 28 -5.12 17.35 9.31
C VAL A 28 -4.84 18.16 10.56
N GLU A 29 -5.51 19.28 10.74
CA GLU A 29 -5.32 20.16 11.90
C GLU A 29 -5.60 19.44 13.22
N ARG A 30 -6.73 18.74 13.29
CA ARG A 30 -7.16 18.02 14.49
C ARG A 30 -6.31 16.77 14.77
N CYS A 31 -5.91 16.03 13.74
CA CYS A 31 -4.97 14.92 13.90
C CYS A 31 -3.61 15.39 14.43
N GLY A 32 -3.11 16.54 13.96
CA GLY A 32 -1.87 17.15 14.44
C GLY A 32 -1.93 17.55 15.92
N LYS A 33 -3.12 17.92 16.42
CA LYS A 33 -3.38 18.21 17.84
C LYS A 33 -3.63 16.95 18.70
N GLY A 34 -3.63 15.77 18.07
CA GLY A 34 -3.83 14.50 18.79
C GLY A 34 -5.30 14.14 19.07
N ASP A 35 -6.24 14.77 18.39
CA ASP A 35 -7.68 14.51 18.55
C ASP A 35 -8.04 13.07 18.15
N ASN A 36 -8.61 12.32 19.09
CA ASN A 36 -8.93 10.92 18.90
C ASN A 36 -10.06 10.70 17.89
N LEU A 37 -11.02 11.63 17.79
CA LEU A 37 -12.11 11.54 16.81
C LEU A 37 -11.55 11.74 15.39
N ALA A 38 -10.68 12.72 15.20
CA ALA A 38 -10.00 12.95 13.93
C ALA A 38 -9.12 11.76 13.53
N ARG A 39 -8.37 11.17 14.47
CA ARG A 39 -7.58 9.95 14.23
C ARG A 39 -8.45 8.77 13.82
N LYS A 40 -9.60 8.59 14.45
CA LYS A 40 -10.59 7.57 14.06
C LYS A 40 -11.09 7.81 12.63
N GLN A 41 -11.50 9.02 12.29
CA GLN A 41 -11.96 9.35 10.93
C GLN A 41 -10.85 9.20 9.88
N LEU A 42 -9.59 9.54 10.21
CA LEU A 42 -8.44 9.30 9.35
C LEU A 42 -8.28 7.80 9.05
N TYR A 43 -8.34 6.97 10.10
CA TYR A 43 -8.27 5.53 9.95
C TYR A 43 -9.41 5.00 9.07
N GLU A 44 -10.65 5.32 9.39
CA GLU A 44 -11.83 4.88 8.63
C GLU A 44 -11.78 5.29 7.16
N ARG A 45 -11.27 6.49 6.87
CA ARG A 45 -11.16 7.04 5.51
C ARG A 45 -10.06 6.39 4.67
N TYR A 46 -8.92 6.06 5.26
CA TYR A 46 -7.72 5.65 4.52
C TYR A 46 -7.31 4.20 4.72
N ALA A 47 -7.77 3.50 5.77
CA ALA A 47 -7.32 2.14 6.10
C ALA A 47 -7.51 1.14 4.95
N GLY A 48 -8.63 1.21 4.22
CA GLY A 48 -8.88 0.31 3.09
C GLY A 48 -7.85 0.48 1.95
N GLN A 49 -7.52 1.73 1.60
CA GLN A 49 -6.54 2.02 0.56
C GLN A 49 -5.12 1.64 1.00
N LEU A 50 -4.77 1.96 2.25
CA LEU A 50 -3.46 1.64 2.83
C LEU A 50 -3.29 0.14 3.02
N MET A 51 -4.36 -0.58 3.38
CA MET A 51 -4.37 -2.05 3.44
C MET A 51 -4.07 -2.69 2.08
N ALA A 52 -4.65 -2.15 1.00
CA ALA A 52 -4.35 -2.62 -0.35
C ALA A 52 -2.87 -2.45 -0.71
N ILE A 53 -2.23 -1.36 -0.27
CA ILE A 53 -0.77 -1.16 -0.41
C ILE A 53 -0.02 -2.25 0.38
N CYS A 54 -0.34 -2.45 1.66
CA CYS A 54 0.31 -3.47 2.48
C CYS A 54 0.24 -4.85 1.84
N VAL A 55 -0.97 -5.29 1.41
CA VAL A 55 -1.16 -6.59 0.75
C VAL A 55 -0.34 -6.70 -0.54
N ARG A 56 -0.25 -5.63 -1.31
CA ARG A 56 0.52 -5.57 -2.56
C ARG A 56 2.01 -5.84 -2.35
N TYR A 57 2.59 -5.35 -1.23
CA TYR A 57 4.00 -5.57 -0.89
C TYR A 57 4.24 -6.87 -0.15
N THR A 58 3.42 -7.23 0.83
CA THR A 58 3.64 -8.40 1.67
C THR A 58 3.21 -9.71 0.99
N GLY A 59 2.23 -9.65 0.08
CA GLY A 59 1.61 -10.82 -0.53
C GLY A 59 0.69 -11.60 0.40
N ASP A 60 0.64 -11.26 1.68
CA ASP A 60 -0.15 -11.93 2.71
C ASP A 60 -1.04 -10.93 3.46
N ARG A 61 -2.30 -11.31 3.72
CA ARG A 61 -3.27 -10.41 4.33
C ARG A 61 -3.07 -10.25 5.84
N GLU A 62 -2.66 -11.30 6.54
CA GLU A 62 -2.43 -11.25 7.99
C GLU A 62 -1.20 -10.39 8.28
N VAL A 63 -0.11 -10.65 7.56
CA VAL A 63 1.09 -9.81 7.62
C VAL A 63 0.78 -8.35 7.24
N ALA A 64 -0.06 -8.14 6.22
CA ALA A 64 -0.46 -6.79 5.81
C ALA A 64 -1.23 -6.06 6.92
N GLN A 65 -2.00 -6.75 7.76
CA GLN A 65 -2.68 -6.14 8.90
C GLN A 65 -1.68 -5.65 9.96
N ASP A 66 -0.64 -6.41 10.24
CA ASP A 66 0.41 -6.01 11.19
C ASP A 66 1.17 -4.78 10.66
N VAL A 67 1.56 -4.81 9.38
CA VAL A 67 2.21 -3.67 8.72
C VAL A 67 1.31 -2.43 8.70
N LEU A 68 0.01 -2.59 8.45
CA LEU A 68 -0.97 -1.50 8.50
C LEU A 68 -1.05 -0.90 9.90
N HIS A 69 -1.10 -1.74 10.94
CA HIS A 69 -1.15 -1.31 12.32
C HIS A 69 0.09 -0.49 12.70
N ASP A 70 1.27 -1.02 12.43
CA ASP A 70 2.53 -0.33 12.69
C ASP A 70 2.64 0.99 11.90
N GLY A 71 2.19 0.97 10.64
CA GLY A 71 2.10 2.14 9.78
C GLY A 71 1.22 3.24 10.37
N PHE A 72 0.04 2.90 10.90
CA PHE A 72 -0.83 3.89 11.56
C PHE A 72 -0.23 4.42 12.86
N LEU A 73 0.45 3.59 13.65
CA LEU A 73 1.18 4.06 14.82
C LEU A 73 2.25 5.09 14.42
N ASN A 74 2.99 4.83 13.35
CA ASN A 74 4.00 5.74 12.82
C ASN A 74 3.38 7.02 12.26
N ILE A 75 2.28 6.92 11.50
CA ILE A 75 1.50 8.07 11.02
C ILE A 75 1.13 8.99 12.19
N PHE A 76 0.53 8.44 13.25
CA PHE A 76 0.10 9.26 14.39
C PHE A 76 1.25 9.88 15.19
N ARG A 77 2.40 9.20 15.26
CA ARG A 77 3.62 9.74 15.91
C ARG A 77 4.24 10.88 15.10
N SER A 78 4.25 10.76 13.78
CA SER A 78 4.90 11.71 12.88
C SER A 78 3.95 12.80 12.35
N PHE A 79 2.68 12.80 12.77
CA PHE A 79 1.67 13.72 12.23
C PHE A 79 2.02 15.20 12.49
N SER A 80 2.67 15.51 13.61
CA SER A 80 3.14 16.87 13.93
C SER A 80 4.22 17.39 12.95
N GLN A 81 4.87 16.51 12.20
CA GLN A 81 5.87 16.85 11.19
C GLN A 81 5.26 17.02 9.78
N PHE A 82 3.98 16.64 9.62
CA PHE A 82 3.29 16.75 8.34
C PHE A 82 2.91 18.20 8.05
N THR A 83 3.30 18.68 6.86
CA THR A 83 2.89 19.99 6.35
C THR A 83 1.86 19.80 5.24
N TYR A 84 0.64 20.27 5.46
CA TYR A 84 -0.42 20.22 4.44
C TYR A 84 -0.11 21.18 3.28
N LYS A 85 -0.11 20.65 2.05
CA LYS A 85 0.22 21.37 0.82
C LYS A 85 -0.96 21.45 -0.16
N GLY A 86 -2.18 21.20 0.32
CA GLY A 86 -3.37 21.12 -0.52
C GLY A 86 -3.87 19.69 -0.72
N GLU A 87 -4.96 19.59 -1.47
CA GLU A 87 -5.65 18.32 -1.73
C GLU A 87 -4.70 17.25 -2.28
N GLY A 88 -4.84 16.02 -1.79
CA GLY A 88 -3.98 14.90 -2.17
C GLY A 88 -2.65 14.80 -1.42
N SER A 89 -2.16 15.88 -0.79
CA SER A 89 -0.88 15.86 -0.08
C SER A 89 -0.92 14.93 1.15
N LEU A 90 -2.06 14.85 1.83
CA LEU A 90 -2.26 13.92 2.94
C LEU A 90 -2.19 12.48 2.46
N LYS A 91 -2.92 12.14 1.40
CA LYS A 91 -2.90 10.78 0.82
C LYS A 91 -1.49 10.37 0.39
N ALA A 92 -0.77 11.25 -0.30
CA ALA A 92 0.60 10.97 -0.75
C ALA A 92 1.55 10.72 0.44
N TRP A 93 1.42 11.51 1.50
CA TRP A 93 2.22 11.35 2.72
C TRP A 93 1.90 10.04 3.45
N LEU A 94 0.62 9.68 3.60
CA LEU A 94 0.18 8.41 4.20
C LEU A 94 0.68 7.21 3.39
N THR A 95 0.55 7.26 2.05
CA THR A 95 1.06 6.23 1.14
C THR A 95 2.56 6.02 1.32
N ARG A 96 3.34 7.11 1.36
CA ARG A 96 4.80 7.04 1.54
C ARG A 96 5.19 6.37 2.86
N ILE A 97 4.51 6.68 3.97
CA ILE A 97 4.77 6.02 5.25
C ILE A 97 4.46 4.53 5.13
N MET A 98 3.32 4.17 4.57
CA MET A 98 2.88 2.79 4.47
C MET A 98 3.80 1.95 3.56
N VAL A 99 4.25 2.50 2.43
CA VAL A 99 5.27 1.85 1.58
C VAL A 99 6.56 1.62 2.36
N ASN A 100 7.03 2.62 3.11
CA ASN A 100 8.25 2.49 3.92
C ASN A 100 8.12 1.41 5.01
N GLU A 101 6.97 1.30 5.67
CA GLU A 101 6.71 0.23 6.66
C GLU A 101 6.73 -1.15 5.99
N ALA A 102 6.06 -1.31 4.85
CA ALA A 102 6.07 -2.55 4.11
C ALA A 102 7.49 -2.95 3.65
N LEU A 103 8.28 -2.00 3.16
CA LEU A 103 9.70 -2.23 2.82
C LEU A 103 10.55 -2.56 4.05
N GLY A 104 10.27 -1.93 5.18
CA GLY A 104 10.91 -2.25 6.47
C GLY A 104 10.66 -3.69 6.89
N TYR A 105 9.41 -4.15 6.79
CA TYR A 105 9.04 -5.53 7.03
C TYR A 105 9.79 -6.51 6.10
N LEU A 106 9.79 -6.24 4.78
CA LEU A 106 10.46 -7.09 3.80
C LEU A 106 11.98 -7.19 4.03
N ARG A 107 12.63 -6.09 4.43
CA ARG A 107 14.06 -6.11 4.80
C ARG A 107 14.33 -6.99 6.02
N LYS A 108 13.48 -6.91 7.06
CA LYS A 108 13.60 -7.80 8.22
C LYS A 108 13.40 -9.26 7.84
N LYS A 109 12.39 -9.56 7.02
CA LYS A 109 12.13 -10.90 6.51
C LYS A 109 13.33 -11.46 5.72
N ALA A 110 13.88 -10.68 4.81
CA ALA A 110 15.05 -11.07 4.00
C ALA A 110 16.31 -11.32 4.85
N SER A 111 16.51 -10.58 5.93
CA SER A 111 17.65 -10.81 6.85
C SER A 111 17.52 -12.09 7.66
N THR A 112 16.31 -12.61 7.82
CA THR A 112 16.03 -13.84 8.58
C THR A 112 16.01 -15.08 7.67
N ASN A 113 15.57 -14.92 6.42
CA ASN A 113 15.49 -15.98 5.42
C ASN A 113 16.57 -15.77 4.36
N GLN A 114 17.61 -16.60 4.37
CA GLN A 114 18.66 -16.63 3.33
C GLN A 114 18.18 -17.33 2.05
N GLU A 115 16.97 -17.07 1.59
CA GLU A 115 16.50 -17.62 0.33
C GLU A 115 16.97 -16.75 -0.84
N VAL A 116 18.11 -17.12 -1.41
CA VAL A 116 18.48 -16.71 -2.77
C VAL A 116 17.68 -17.59 -3.73
N ILE A 117 16.51 -17.13 -4.12
CA ILE A 117 15.76 -17.80 -5.19
C ILE A 117 16.46 -17.47 -6.51
N VAL A 118 17.30 -18.39 -6.97
CA VAL A 118 17.77 -18.42 -8.36
C VAL A 118 16.76 -19.25 -9.14
N GLU A 119 15.66 -18.65 -9.53
CA GLU A 119 14.75 -19.25 -10.50
C GLU A 119 15.39 -19.17 -11.89
N GLU A 120 15.47 -20.32 -12.60
CA GLU A 120 15.76 -20.33 -14.02
C GLU A 120 14.68 -19.51 -14.75
N LEU A 121 15.12 -18.50 -15.50
CA LEU A 121 14.20 -17.67 -16.28
C LEU A 121 13.60 -18.52 -17.40
N PRO A 122 12.30 -18.48 -17.61
CA PRO A 122 11.72 -18.98 -18.84
C PRO A 122 12.30 -18.18 -20.02
N ASP A 123 12.50 -18.86 -21.16
CA ASP A 123 12.91 -18.21 -22.41
C ASP A 123 11.99 -17.01 -22.71
N VAL A 124 12.59 -15.97 -23.30
CA VAL A 124 11.91 -14.71 -23.62
C VAL A 124 10.64 -15.01 -24.41
N ILE A 125 9.50 -14.66 -23.85
CA ILE A 125 8.22 -14.73 -24.57
C ILE A 125 7.98 -13.33 -25.13
N ASP A 126 8.20 -13.16 -26.44
CA ASP A 126 7.71 -12.01 -27.20
C ASP A 126 6.18 -12.06 -27.17
N GLY A 127 5.57 -11.16 -26.44
CA GLY A 127 4.14 -10.94 -26.41
C GLY A 127 3.83 -9.51 -26.83
N ASP A 128 2.90 -9.34 -27.74
CA ASP A 128 2.41 -8.02 -28.15
C ASP A 128 1.81 -7.28 -26.95
N GLU A 129 2.18 -6.00 -26.79
CA GLU A 129 1.72 -5.15 -25.66
C GLU A 129 0.22 -4.84 -25.70
N ASP A 130 -0.46 -5.08 -26.83
CA ASP A 130 -1.83 -4.62 -27.10
C ASP A 130 -2.95 -5.44 -26.44
N ASP A 131 -2.64 -6.48 -25.71
CA ASP A 131 -3.65 -7.49 -25.33
C ASP A 131 -3.99 -7.53 -23.81
N PHE A 132 -3.53 -6.57 -23.01
CA PHE A 132 -3.80 -6.55 -21.55
C PHE A 132 -5.23 -6.17 -21.18
N GLU A 133 -5.99 -5.55 -22.09
CA GLU A 133 -7.34 -5.00 -21.82
C GLU A 133 -8.39 -6.08 -21.45
N GLN A 134 -8.13 -7.35 -21.76
CA GLN A 134 -9.07 -8.44 -21.52
C GLN A 134 -8.89 -9.19 -20.21
N ILE A 135 -7.89 -8.84 -19.40
CA ILE A 135 -7.61 -9.54 -18.14
C ILE A 135 -8.29 -8.83 -16.99
N PRO A 136 -9.16 -9.52 -16.21
CA PRO A 136 -9.76 -8.93 -15.02
C PRO A 136 -8.69 -8.41 -14.05
N GLN A 137 -8.88 -7.18 -13.56
CA GLN A 137 -7.94 -6.56 -12.61
C GLN A 137 -7.64 -7.45 -11.40
N SER A 138 -8.63 -8.20 -10.90
CA SER A 138 -8.46 -9.13 -9.78
C SER A 138 -7.48 -10.26 -10.10
N VAL A 139 -7.50 -10.76 -11.34
CA VAL A 139 -6.58 -11.81 -11.80
C VAL A 139 -5.16 -11.27 -11.92
N LEU A 140 -5.00 -10.08 -12.51
CA LEU A 140 -3.69 -9.43 -12.60
C LEU A 140 -3.09 -9.16 -11.20
N MET A 141 -3.90 -8.68 -10.26
CA MET A 141 -3.46 -8.46 -8.88
C MET A 141 -3.05 -9.76 -8.20
N GLN A 142 -3.74 -10.88 -8.49
CA GLN A 142 -3.33 -12.20 -7.97
C GLN A 142 -1.98 -12.61 -8.55
N PHE A 143 -1.72 -12.42 -9.84
CA PHE A 143 -0.42 -12.75 -10.45
C PHE A 143 0.72 -11.91 -9.87
N ILE A 144 0.48 -10.61 -9.62
CA ILE A 144 1.46 -9.74 -8.94
C ILE A 144 1.74 -10.26 -7.53
N LYS A 145 0.72 -10.66 -6.79
CA LYS A 145 0.85 -11.23 -5.44
C LYS A 145 1.74 -12.50 -5.43
N GLU A 146 1.67 -13.31 -6.46
CA GLU A 146 2.42 -14.56 -6.60
C GLU A 146 3.88 -14.39 -7.04
N LEU A 147 4.30 -13.17 -7.37
CA LEU A 147 5.71 -12.89 -7.67
C LEU A 147 6.58 -13.09 -6.41
N PRO A 148 7.82 -13.58 -6.55
CA PRO A 148 8.81 -13.55 -5.49
C PRO A 148 8.96 -12.15 -4.88
N ASP A 149 9.21 -12.08 -3.56
CA ASP A 149 9.19 -10.82 -2.81
C ASP A 149 10.04 -9.70 -3.44
N GLY A 150 11.27 -10.00 -3.89
CA GLY A 150 12.16 -9.03 -4.51
C GLY A 150 11.60 -8.50 -5.85
N TYR A 151 11.10 -9.40 -6.71
CA TYR A 151 10.54 -9.03 -8.01
C TYR A 151 9.25 -8.23 -7.84
N ARG A 152 8.38 -8.66 -6.95
CA ARG A 152 7.14 -7.95 -6.59
C ARG A 152 7.42 -6.56 -6.06
N THR A 153 8.43 -6.43 -5.20
CA THR A 153 8.81 -5.14 -4.60
C THR A 153 9.29 -4.16 -5.65
N VAL A 154 10.22 -4.57 -6.52
CA VAL A 154 10.75 -3.71 -7.59
C VAL A 154 9.65 -3.37 -8.60
N PHE A 155 8.80 -4.34 -8.96
CA PHE A 155 7.66 -4.10 -9.85
C PHE A 155 6.70 -3.04 -9.27
N ASN A 156 6.31 -3.16 -8.01
CA ASN A 156 5.43 -2.19 -7.37
C ASN A 156 6.05 -0.79 -7.31
N LEU A 157 7.31 -0.69 -6.92
CA LEU A 157 8.01 0.60 -6.84
C LEU A 157 8.14 1.26 -8.22
N TYR A 158 8.47 0.50 -9.27
CA TYR A 158 8.67 1.03 -10.60
C TYR A 158 7.34 1.38 -11.30
N VAL A 159 6.37 0.44 -11.30
CA VAL A 159 5.14 0.57 -12.10
C VAL A 159 4.06 1.37 -11.37
N LEU A 160 3.92 1.18 -10.06
CA LEU A 160 2.79 1.76 -9.30
C LEU A 160 3.19 3.00 -8.49
N GLU A 161 4.45 3.07 -8.03
CA GLU A 161 4.97 4.24 -7.30
C GLU A 161 5.84 5.15 -8.21
N GLU A 162 5.96 4.80 -9.51
CA GLU A 162 6.67 5.59 -10.54
C GLU A 162 8.13 5.94 -10.17
N LYS A 163 8.81 5.02 -9.45
CA LYS A 163 10.20 5.21 -9.02
C LYS A 163 11.18 4.79 -10.09
N GLY A 164 12.22 5.60 -10.30
CA GLY A 164 13.34 5.23 -11.16
C GLY A 164 14.25 4.17 -10.52
N HIS A 165 15.00 3.41 -11.32
CA HIS A 165 15.91 2.37 -10.82
C HIS A 165 16.93 2.88 -9.80
N LYS A 166 17.40 4.12 -9.95
CA LYS A 166 18.30 4.76 -8.99
C LYS A 166 17.65 4.93 -7.62
N GLU A 167 16.41 5.46 -7.56
CA GLU A 167 15.67 5.60 -6.30
C GLU A 167 15.37 4.24 -5.69
N ILE A 168 14.97 3.25 -6.50
CA ILE A 168 14.69 1.89 -6.04
C ILE A 168 15.96 1.27 -5.44
N ALA A 169 17.10 1.45 -6.10
CA ALA A 169 18.39 0.95 -5.61
C ALA A 169 18.72 1.53 -4.24
N GLU A 170 18.57 2.84 -4.06
CA GLU A 170 18.76 3.53 -2.77
C GLU A 170 17.78 3.02 -1.70
N MET A 171 16.49 2.89 -2.03
CA MET A 171 15.44 2.44 -1.10
C MET A 171 15.65 1.00 -0.62
N LEU A 172 16.13 0.10 -1.51
CA LEU A 172 16.27 -1.32 -1.23
C LEU A 172 17.69 -1.75 -0.83
N GLY A 173 18.69 -0.86 -0.96
CA GLY A 173 20.08 -1.20 -0.72
C GLY A 173 20.67 -2.17 -1.75
N ILE A 174 20.23 -2.09 -3.00
CA ILE A 174 20.68 -2.91 -4.13
C ILE A 174 21.34 -2.02 -5.20
N THR A 175 21.89 -2.61 -6.27
CA THR A 175 22.39 -1.83 -7.42
C THR A 175 21.26 -1.49 -8.39
N GLU A 176 21.44 -0.44 -9.22
CA GLU A 176 20.50 -0.11 -10.31
C GLU A 176 20.36 -1.29 -11.29
N HIS A 177 21.45 -2.00 -11.57
CA HIS A 177 21.44 -3.19 -12.42
C HIS A 177 20.59 -4.31 -11.79
N THR A 178 20.70 -4.55 -10.47
CA THR A 178 19.85 -5.51 -9.77
C THR A 178 18.39 -5.11 -9.85
N SER A 179 18.06 -3.82 -9.67
CA SER A 179 16.69 -3.32 -9.81
C SER A 179 16.15 -3.54 -11.23
N SER A 180 16.93 -3.22 -12.25
CA SER A 180 16.54 -3.44 -13.65
C SER A 180 16.32 -4.94 -13.97
N SER A 181 17.25 -5.81 -13.53
CA SER A 181 17.12 -7.25 -13.71
C SER A 181 15.91 -7.84 -13.01
N GLN A 182 15.61 -7.39 -11.78
CA GLN A 182 14.43 -7.85 -11.04
C GLN A 182 13.13 -7.40 -11.69
N LEU A 183 13.08 -6.18 -12.24
CA LEU A 183 11.92 -5.70 -13.01
C LEU A 183 11.71 -6.54 -14.26
N TYR A 184 12.77 -6.81 -15.00
CA TYR A 184 12.71 -7.66 -16.20
C TYR A 184 12.14 -9.05 -15.87
N ARG A 185 12.66 -9.69 -14.82
CA ARG A 185 12.19 -11.00 -14.34
C ARG A 185 10.73 -10.96 -13.88
N ALA A 186 10.33 -9.91 -13.17
CA ALA A 186 8.94 -9.72 -12.77
C ALA A 186 8.00 -9.66 -13.99
N LYS A 187 8.35 -8.86 -15.00
CA LYS A 187 7.58 -8.73 -16.25
C LYS A 187 7.50 -10.07 -16.99
N THR A 188 8.60 -10.79 -17.13
CA THR A 188 8.67 -12.11 -17.79
C THR A 188 7.75 -13.13 -17.10
N LEU A 189 7.79 -13.22 -15.76
CA LEU A 189 6.90 -14.11 -15.01
C LEU A 189 5.42 -13.72 -15.14
N LEU A 190 5.11 -12.44 -15.11
CA LEU A 190 3.74 -11.96 -15.31
C LEU A 190 3.23 -12.30 -16.69
N MET A 191 4.02 -12.07 -17.75
CA MET A 191 3.64 -12.43 -19.13
C MET A 191 3.38 -13.93 -19.28
N LYS A 192 4.22 -14.79 -18.68
CA LYS A 192 3.98 -16.23 -18.67
C LYS A 192 2.65 -16.58 -18.03
N LYS A 193 2.35 -16.06 -16.83
CA LYS A 193 1.08 -16.30 -16.13
C LYS A 193 -0.14 -15.81 -16.92
N ILE A 194 -0.03 -14.67 -17.56
CA ILE A 194 -1.05 -14.09 -18.43
C ILE A 194 -1.32 -14.99 -19.63
N ASN A 195 -0.27 -15.42 -20.31
CA ASN A 195 -0.41 -16.33 -21.47
C ASN A 195 -0.99 -17.69 -21.08
N ASP A 196 -0.59 -18.24 -19.92
CA ASP A 196 -1.16 -19.48 -19.40
C ASP A 196 -2.64 -19.33 -19.01
N TYR A 197 -3.03 -18.18 -18.48
CA TYR A 197 -4.42 -17.87 -18.16
C TYR A 197 -5.27 -17.79 -19.44
N ARG A 198 -4.79 -17.09 -20.47
CA ARG A 198 -5.48 -16.96 -21.76
C ARG A 198 -5.71 -18.29 -22.47
N LYS A 199 -4.77 -19.23 -22.38
CA LYS A 199 -4.93 -20.56 -22.97
C LYS A 199 -6.01 -21.41 -22.30
N ARG A 200 -6.48 -20.99 -21.11
CA ARG A 200 -7.48 -21.73 -20.32
C ARG A 200 -8.90 -21.20 -20.45
N ILE A 201 -9.07 -20.02 -21.02
CA ILE A 201 -10.35 -19.40 -21.32
C ILE A 201 -10.65 -19.48 -22.80
#